data_478d0fbd40217032898c8dbf5f6a322e
#
_entry.id   478d0fbd40217032898c8dbf5f6a322e
#
_cell.length_a   1.000
_cell.length_b   1.000
_cell.length_c   1.000
_cell.angle_alpha   90.00
_cell.angle_beta   90.00
_cell.angle_gamma   90.00
#
_symmetry.space_group_name_H-M   'P 1'
#
loop_
_entity.id
_entity.type
_entity.pdbx_description
1 polymer ?
#
loop_
_entity_poly.entity_id
_entity_poly.type
_entity_poly.pdbx_seq_one_letter_code
_entity_poly.pdbx_strand_id
1 'polypeptide(L)'
;ARLSVLFLFDRVGETFTAIISGVTTFGLFVALEEVFVSGSVPLKTMTDDYYLFDGRRFRLVGESSNRIYQLGQRVEVRLEQADLANRRLTFALLGEASSAAVAGKND
;
A
#
# COMPACT_ATOMS: atom_id res chain seq x y z
N ALA A 1 0.19 -18.84 -14.35
CA ALA A 1 0.09 -17.71 -15.25
C ALA A 1 0.69 -16.48 -14.62
N ARG A 2 1.19 -15.61 -15.46
CA ARG A 2 1.80 -14.40 -14.99
C ARG A 2 0.87 -13.22 -15.22
N LEU A 3 0.65 -12.46 -14.16
CA LEU A 3 -0.14 -11.26 -14.27
C LEU A 3 0.79 -10.05 -14.42
N SER A 4 0.32 -9.08 -15.14
CA SER A 4 1.13 -7.91 -15.48
C SER A 4 0.33 -6.64 -15.23
N VAL A 5 0.97 -5.51 -15.51
CA VAL A 5 0.29 -4.23 -15.41
C VAL A 5 -0.95 -4.21 -16.31
N LEU A 6 -0.89 -4.88 -17.45
CA LEU A 6 -2.05 -4.94 -18.33
C LEU A 6 -3.25 -5.59 -17.64
N PHE A 7 -3.00 -6.61 -16.87
CA PHE A 7 -4.08 -7.24 -16.13
C PHE A 7 -4.74 -6.23 -15.19
N LEU A 8 -3.93 -5.43 -14.53
CA LEU A 8 -4.44 -4.48 -13.55
C LEU A 8 -5.13 -3.29 -14.18
N PHE A 9 -4.90 -3.07 -15.47
CA PHE A 9 -5.49 -1.94 -16.14
C PHE A 9 -7.01 -1.94 -16.04
N ASP A 10 -7.60 -3.13 -16.03
CA ASP A 10 -9.05 -3.29 -15.91
C ASP A 10 -9.51 -3.46 -14.47
N ARG A 11 -8.61 -3.30 -13.53
CA ARG A 11 -8.90 -3.57 -12.13
C ARG A 11 -8.90 -2.32 -11.27
N VAL A 12 -8.97 -1.16 -11.89
CA VAL A 12 -9.06 0.09 -11.14
C VAL A 12 -10.31 0.04 -10.28
N GLY A 13 -10.13 0.39 -9.01
CA GLY A 13 -11.21 0.33 -8.03
C GLY A 13 -11.22 -0.93 -7.19
N GLU A 14 -10.46 -1.95 -7.59
CA GLU A 14 -10.40 -3.18 -6.82
C GLU A 14 -9.37 -3.08 -5.71
N THR A 15 -9.55 -3.91 -4.69
CA THR A 15 -8.66 -3.91 -3.55
C THR A 15 -7.72 -5.09 -3.60
N PHE A 16 -6.55 -4.88 -3.04
CA PHE A 16 -5.50 -5.90 -3.02
C PHE A 16 -4.79 -5.86 -1.68
N THR A 17 -4.19 -6.99 -1.32
CA THR A 17 -3.28 -7.03 -0.19
C THR A 17 -1.87 -6.83 -0.71
N ALA A 18 -1.11 -6.01 -0.01
CA ALA A 18 0.24 -5.64 -0.43
C ALA A 18 1.17 -5.57 0.76
N ILE A 19 2.45 -5.56 0.46
CA ILE A 19 3.50 -5.38 1.47
C ILE A 19 4.14 -4.03 1.22
N ILE A 20 4.37 -3.28 2.27
CA ILE A 20 5.09 -2.02 2.14
C ILE A 20 6.54 -2.33 1.81
N SER A 21 6.97 -1.96 0.62
CA SER A 21 8.31 -2.25 0.14
C SER A 21 9.23 -1.03 0.20
N GLY A 22 8.69 0.14 0.49
CA GLY A 22 9.49 1.33 0.64
C GLY A 22 8.71 2.41 1.36
N VAL A 23 9.43 3.25 2.09
CA VAL A 23 8.82 4.36 2.81
C VAL A 23 9.67 5.60 2.52
N THR A 24 9.02 6.65 2.07
CA THR A 24 9.71 7.90 1.75
C THR A 24 8.93 9.07 2.33
N THR A 25 9.50 10.26 2.16
CA THR A 25 8.80 11.47 2.58
C THR A 25 7.58 11.76 1.71
N PHE A 26 7.48 11.11 0.56
CA PHE A 26 6.37 11.34 -0.37
C PHE A 26 5.27 10.29 -0.26
N GLY A 27 5.49 9.26 0.52
CA GLY A 27 4.51 8.22 0.70
C GLY A 27 5.12 6.85 0.78
N LEU A 28 4.35 5.85 0.37
CA LEU A 28 4.76 4.47 0.48
C LEU A 28 4.91 3.85 -0.91
N PHE A 29 5.77 2.86 -1.00
CA PHE A 29 5.78 1.93 -2.12
C PHE A 29 5.25 0.60 -1.61
N VAL A 30 4.46 -0.05 -2.44
CA VAL A 30 3.84 -1.32 -2.06
C VAL A 30 4.03 -2.33 -3.17
N ALA A 31 4.15 -3.59 -2.79
CA ALA A 31 4.24 -4.69 -3.73
C ALA A 31 3.06 -5.60 -3.46
N LEU A 32 2.30 -5.89 -4.51
CA LEU A 32 1.12 -6.74 -4.37
C LEU A 32 1.54 -8.17 -4.08
N GLU A 33 0.77 -8.84 -3.24
CA GLU A 33 1.11 -10.21 -2.86
C GLU A 33 0.83 -11.22 -3.95
N GLU A 34 -0.27 -11.03 -4.65
CA GLU A 34 -0.73 -12.05 -5.58
C GLU A 34 -0.13 -11.92 -6.96
N VAL A 35 0.38 -10.76 -7.30
CA VAL A 35 0.98 -10.52 -8.59
C VAL A 35 2.29 -9.79 -8.37
N PHE A 36 3.22 -9.96 -9.30
CA PHE A 36 4.55 -9.37 -9.13
C PHE A 36 4.59 -7.98 -9.71
N VAL A 37 3.83 -7.07 -9.10
CA VAL A 37 3.83 -5.67 -9.50
C VAL A 37 3.92 -4.81 -8.26
N SER A 38 4.43 -3.62 -8.44
CA SER A 38 4.60 -2.63 -7.39
C SER A 38 3.96 -1.33 -7.79
N GLY A 39 3.64 -0.52 -6.82
CA GLY A 39 3.09 0.79 -7.07
C GLY A 39 3.33 1.70 -5.90
N SER A 40 2.76 2.88 -5.97
CA SER A 40 2.98 3.88 -4.93
C SER A 40 1.67 4.26 -4.28
N VAL A 41 1.79 4.69 -3.02
CA VAL A 41 0.69 5.29 -2.28
C VAL A 41 1.16 6.71 -1.94
N PRO A 42 0.72 7.71 -2.69
CA PRO A 42 1.16 9.07 -2.43
C PRO A 42 0.70 9.55 -1.06
N LEU A 43 1.60 10.21 -0.35
CA LEU A 43 1.28 10.70 0.99
C LEU A 43 0.05 11.59 0.99
N LYS A 44 -0.12 12.38 -0.06
CA LYS A 44 -1.25 13.31 -0.15
C LYS A 44 -2.59 12.60 -0.16
N THR A 45 -2.61 11.30 -0.46
CA THR A 45 -3.86 10.53 -0.45
C THR A 45 -4.16 9.96 0.93
N MET A 46 -3.22 10.03 1.85
CA MET A 46 -3.40 9.51 3.20
C MET A 46 -3.94 10.63 4.07
N THR A 47 -5.25 10.87 3.95
CA THR A 47 -5.87 12.07 4.52
C THR A 47 -6.51 11.85 5.88
N ASP A 48 -6.44 10.64 6.41
CA ASP A 48 -7.04 10.35 7.71
C ASP A 48 -6.22 10.89 8.88
N ASP A 49 -4.98 11.30 8.60
CA ASP A 49 -4.11 11.84 9.62
C ASP A 49 -3.00 12.60 8.95
N TYR A 50 -2.19 13.26 9.74
CA TYR A 50 -0.98 13.89 9.25
C TYR A 50 0.17 12.94 9.56
N TYR A 51 0.82 12.43 8.52
CA TYR A 51 1.84 11.39 8.69
C TYR A 51 3.23 12.00 8.61
N LEU A 52 4.04 11.65 9.60
CA LEU A 52 5.41 12.12 9.69
C LEU A 52 6.36 11.01 9.30
N PHE A 53 7.35 11.36 8.50
CA PHE A 53 8.33 10.40 8.02
C PHE A 53 9.40 10.18 9.07
N ASP A 54 9.61 8.93 9.44
CA ASP A 54 10.68 8.53 10.35
C ASP A 54 11.68 7.73 9.53
N GLY A 55 12.71 8.42 9.04
CA GLY A 55 13.68 7.79 8.16
C GLY A 55 14.60 6.81 8.84
N ARG A 56 14.69 6.88 10.15
CA ARG A 56 15.56 5.95 10.88
C ARG A 56 14.93 4.58 10.97
N ARG A 57 13.60 4.53 11.01
CA ARG A 57 12.88 3.28 11.15
C ARG A 57 12.08 2.93 9.90
N PHE A 58 12.22 3.72 8.82
CA PHE A 58 11.52 3.49 7.56
C PHE A 58 10.03 3.32 7.77
N ARG A 59 9.42 4.35 8.35
CA ARG A 59 7.99 4.29 8.63
C ARG A 59 7.38 5.69 8.59
N LEU A 60 6.06 5.71 8.40
CA LEU A 60 5.26 6.90 8.56
C LEU A 60 4.45 6.75 9.84
N VAL A 61 4.38 7.82 10.63
CA VAL A 61 3.68 7.80 11.91
C VAL A 61 2.62 8.87 11.88
N GLY A 62 1.38 8.49 12.17
CA GLY A 62 0.28 9.43 12.24
C GLY A 62 0.40 10.29 13.47
N GLU A 63 0.31 11.60 13.29
CA GLU A 63 0.52 12.54 14.37
C GLU A 63 -0.55 12.41 15.45
N SER A 64 -1.79 12.25 15.04
CA SER A 64 -2.89 12.19 15.99
C SER A 64 -3.23 10.78 16.41
N SER A 65 -3.21 9.85 15.48
CA SER A 65 -3.64 8.47 15.73
C SER A 65 -2.53 7.59 16.27
N ASN A 66 -1.27 7.99 16.07
CA ASN A 66 -0.11 7.15 16.33
C ASN A 66 -0.08 5.90 15.48
N ARG A 67 -0.86 5.90 14.39
CA ARG A 67 -0.87 4.77 13.47
C ARG A 67 0.48 4.71 12.75
N ILE A 68 1.00 3.51 12.57
CA ILE A 68 2.33 3.33 11.99
C ILE A 68 2.20 2.48 10.73
N TYR A 69 2.84 2.96 9.66
CA TYR A 69 2.99 2.20 8.43
C TYR A 69 4.47 2.09 8.14
N GLN A 70 4.95 0.87 8.13
CA GLN A 70 6.40 0.65 8.08
C GLN A 70 6.76 -0.42 7.08
N LEU A 71 8.04 -0.44 6.75
CA LEU A 71 8.60 -1.39 5.80
C LEU A 71 8.26 -2.82 6.23
N GLY A 72 7.80 -3.62 5.28
CA GLY A 72 7.48 -5.02 5.54
C GLY A 72 6.08 -5.29 6.03
N GLN A 73 5.31 -4.26 6.30
CA GLN A 73 3.96 -4.42 6.84
C GLN A 73 2.98 -4.77 5.74
N ARG A 74 2.03 -5.65 6.05
CA ARG A 74 0.95 -5.98 5.14
C ARG A 74 -0.16 -4.95 5.27
N VAL A 75 -0.64 -4.48 4.13
CA VAL A 75 -1.69 -3.47 4.10
C VAL A 75 -2.69 -3.82 3.01
N GLU A 76 -3.88 -3.25 3.13
CA GLU A 76 -4.88 -3.31 2.07
C GLU A 76 -4.83 -2.02 1.29
N VAL A 77 -4.85 -2.16 -0.02
CA VAL A 77 -4.79 -1.00 -0.92
C VAL A 77 -5.85 -1.14 -1.99
N ARG A 78 -6.26 0.00 -2.54
CA ARG A 78 -7.19 0.02 -3.68
C ARG A 78 -6.47 0.63 -4.86
N LEU A 79 -6.60 -0.01 -6.00
CA LEU A 79 -5.97 0.51 -7.22
C LEU A 79 -6.75 1.72 -7.70
N GLU A 80 -6.07 2.86 -7.74
CA GLU A 80 -6.71 4.11 -8.14
C GLU A 80 -6.41 4.48 -9.58
N GLN A 81 -5.21 4.16 -10.04
CA GLN A 81 -4.80 4.57 -11.37
C GLN A 81 -3.76 3.60 -11.89
N ALA A 82 -3.91 3.23 -13.14
CA ALA A 82 -2.93 2.39 -13.83
C ALA A 82 -2.50 3.14 -15.08
N ASP A 83 -1.24 3.54 -15.11
CA ASP A 83 -0.68 4.32 -16.22
C ASP A 83 0.25 3.40 -17.00
N LEU A 84 -0.28 2.88 -18.10
CA LEU A 84 0.47 1.93 -18.90
C LEU A 84 1.68 2.57 -19.56
N ALA A 85 1.54 3.80 -20.02
CA ALA A 85 2.63 4.47 -20.73
C ALA A 85 3.85 4.63 -19.85
N ASN A 86 3.65 4.95 -18.57
CA ASN A 86 4.75 5.15 -17.64
C ASN A 86 4.97 3.94 -16.74
N ARG A 87 4.17 2.91 -16.92
CA ARG A 87 4.25 1.68 -16.13
C ARG A 87 4.14 1.97 -14.64
N ARG A 88 3.19 2.81 -14.28
CA ARG A 88 2.98 3.22 -12.92
C ARG A 88 1.61 2.83 -12.43
N LEU A 89 1.58 2.31 -11.23
CA LEU A 89 0.33 2.02 -10.53
C LEU A 89 0.28 2.89 -9.30
N THR A 90 -0.89 3.49 -9.09
CA THR A 90 -1.11 4.34 -7.93
C THR A 90 -2.22 3.71 -7.10
N PHE A 91 -1.97 3.57 -5.82
CA PHE A 91 -2.90 2.95 -4.90
C PHE A 91 -3.29 3.92 -3.80
N ALA A 92 -4.47 3.71 -3.25
CA ALA A 92 -4.88 4.36 -2.02
C ALA A 92 -4.75 3.35 -0.89
N LEU A 93 -4.23 3.81 0.24
CA LEU A 93 -4.07 2.96 1.40
C LEU A 93 -5.39 2.85 2.14
N LEU A 94 -5.88 1.65 2.33
CA LEU A 94 -7.13 1.42 3.05
C LEU A 94 -6.89 1.16 4.52
N GLY A 95 -5.74 0.58 4.85
CA GLY A 95 -5.40 0.32 6.23
C GLY A 95 -4.54 -0.89 6.36
N GLU A 96 -4.25 -1.23 7.60
CA GLU A 96 -3.45 -2.40 7.90
C GLU A 96 -4.22 -3.65 7.54
N ALA A 97 -3.57 -4.59 6.87
CA ALA A 97 -4.21 -5.84 6.52
C ALA A 97 -4.28 -6.73 7.74
N SER A 98 -5.40 -7.42 7.88
CA SER A 98 -5.56 -8.38 8.94
C SER A 98 -4.55 -9.51 8.73
N SER A 99 -3.86 -9.86 9.77
CA SER A 99 -3.00 -11.00 9.69
C SER A 99 -3.79 -12.25 9.91
N ALA A 100 -4.83 -12.03 10.07
CA ALA A 100 -5.61 -12.98 10.17
C ALA A 100 -5.55 -14.26 10.22
N ALA A 101 -5.29 -13.67 9.94
CA ALA A 101 -5.28 -14.31 9.98
C ALA A 101 -4.95 -14.81 11.09
N VAL A 102 -4.65 -14.65 11.33
CA VAL A 102 -4.37 -14.88 12.37
C VAL A 102 -5.52 -15.19 13.02
N ALA A 103 -6.07 -14.95 12.57
CA ALA A 103 -6.86 -15.04 12.96
C ALA A 103 -7.59 -15.85 13.09
N GLY A 104 -7.46 -15.95 12.80
CA GLY A 104 -7.89 -16.40 12.92
C GLY A 104 -8.33 -16.88 13.81
N LYS A 105 -8.13 -16.57 14.15
CA LYS A 105 -8.37 -16.79 14.79
C LYS A 105 -9.13 -16.95 15.39
N ASN A 106 -9.29 -16.80 15.45
CA ASN A 106 -9.94 -16.79 15.88
C ASN A 106 -10.66 -17.05 16.12
N ASP A 107 -10.69 -17.18 16.17
CA ASP A 107 -11.22 -17.24 16.31
C ASP A 107 -11.59 -17.57 16.43
#